data_41abb00f21464b05f4d0e58caeca1d9d
#
_entry.id   41abb00f21464b05f4d0e58caeca1d9d
#
_cell.length_a   1.000
_cell.length_b   1.000
_cell.length_c   1.000
_cell.angle_alpha   90.00
_cell.angle_beta   90.00
_cell.angle_gamma   90.00
#
_symmetry.space_group_name_H-M   'P 1'
#
loop_
_entity.id
_entity.type
_entity.pdbx_description
1 polymer ?
#
loop_
_entity_poly.entity_id
_entity_poly.type
_entity_poly.pdbx_seq_one_letter_code
_entity_poly.pdbx_strand_id
1 'polypeptide(L)'
;MHQKLPLLVEVAIEPKAGADTDKLTAALEQLIAISARLDTARDSESGLTILRGTDEMALEKAIVQLQELGIPVNVGAPQVAYREVLTDIVIIDYTYKRPVSPCYQFARVKIEFAPLARGSGFIFRNDASTDAVPAEFIPAVEKGLRAQKDSGLLAGFPVIDFQANLLDGAYHEVDSSPFAFDVAARAAFRELANKNVVQLVEPLMKVEVATPECFLGGVIGDLNARRAQDLEATSGWFYQLVTALVPLANMFGYRQTLDAICQSRAGYEMEFTHYEPVPDPGSTDPTFPGAMGMRVA
;
A
#
# COMPACT_ATOMS: atom_id res chain seq x y z
N MET A 1 -16.56 16.47 -3.87
CA MET A 1 -16.10 15.08 -3.66
C MET A 1 -14.95 15.16 -2.68
N HIS A 2 -15.09 14.66 -1.45
CA HIS A 2 -13.98 14.59 -0.52
C HIS A 2 -13.03 13.49 -1.03
N GLN A 3 -11.84 13.87 -1.45
CA GLN A 3 -10.79 12.93 -1.81
C GLN A 3 -10.41 12.15 -0.54
N LYS A 4 -10.64 10.83 -0.54
CA LYS A 4 -10.30 9.99 0.61
C LYS A 4 -8.76 10.05 0.77
N LEU A 5 -8.29 10.49 1.93
CA LEU A 5 -6.86 10.56 2.23
C LEU A 5 -6.24 9.15 2.15
N PRO A 6 -5.04 9.01 1.60
CA PRO A 6 -4.38 7.72 1.54
C PRO A 6 -4.01 7.23 2.95
N LEU A 7 -4.29 5.97 3.23
CA LEU A 7 -3.91 5.30 4.47
C LEU A 7 -2.51 4.70 4.27
N LEU A 8 -1.53 5.25 4.93
CA LEU A 8 -0.11 5.01 4.66
C LEU A 8 0.60 4.20 5.76
N VAL A 9 -0.01 4.10 6.93
CA VAL A 9 0.52 3.35 8.07
C VAL A 9 -0.54 2.39 8.58
N GLU A 10 -0.10 1.20 8.95
CA GLU A 10 -0.98 0.20 9.54
C GLU A 10 -0.33 -0.42 10.78
N VAL A 11 -1.16 -0.82 11.74
CA VAL A 11 -0.72 -1.48 12.97
C VAL A 11 -1.71 -2.57 13.35
N ALA A 12 -1.19 -3.74 13.73
CA ALA A 12 -2.01 -4.79 14.31
C ALA A 12 -2.38 -4.41 15.75
N ILE A 13 -3.66 -4.51 16.08
CA ILE A 13 -4.16 -4.27 17.42
C ILE A 13 -4.94 -5.47 17.94
N GLU A 14 -4.69 -5.82 19.20
CA GLU A 14 -5.40 -6.88 19.91
C GLU A 14 -5.91 -6.36 21.25
N PRO A 15 -7.11 -6.75 21.70
CA PRO A 15 -7.53 -6.45 23.05
C PRO A 15 -6.60 -7.15 24.06
N LYS A 16 -6.21 -6.48 25.14
CA LYS A 16 -5.50 -7.12 26.23
C LYS A 16 -6.38 -8.20 26.87
N ALA A 17 -5.75 -9.21 27.47
CA ALA A 17 -6.45 -10.34 28.09
C ALA A 17 -7.59 -9.85 29.02
N GLY A 18 -8.80 -10.36 28.79
CA GLY A 18 -10.02 -9.96 29.52
C GLY A 18 -10.80 -8.78 28.91
N ALA A 19 -10.31 -8.12 27.86
CA ALA A 19 -11.06 -7.11 27.14
C ALA A 19 -11.95 -7.75 26.04
N ASP A 20 -13.10 -7.13 25.84
CA ASP A 20 -14.14 -7.61 24.94
C ASP A 20 -13.83 -7.20 23.50
N THR A 21 -13.67 -8.18 22.61
CA THR A 21 -13.41 -7.94 21.18
C THR A 21 -14.56 -7.16 20.51
N ASP A 22 -15.80 -7.39 20.94
CA ASP A 22 -16.96 -6.71 20.38
C ASP A 22 -16.95 -5.22 20.77
N LYS A 23 -16.50 -4.90 21.99
CA LYS A 23 -16.31 -3.51 22.43
C LYS A 23 -15.21 -2.80 21.65
N LEU A 24 -14.10 -3.50 21.36
CA LEU A 24 -13.03 -2.95 20.52
C LEU A 24 -13.56 -2.63 19.12
N THR A 25 -14.29 -3.56 18.51
CA THR A 25 -14.87 -3.36 17.18
C THR A 25 -15.82 -2.16 17.15
N ALA A 26 -16.75 -2.07 18.10
CA ALA A 26 -17.68 -0.96 18.19
C ALA A 26 -17.00 0.41 18.42
N ALA A 27 -15.96 0.45 19.25
CA ALA A 27 -15.18 1.66 19.48
C ALA A 27 -14.41 2.11 18.24
N LEU A 28 -13.82 1.17 17.51
CA LEU A 28 -13.13 1.45 16.25
C LEU A 28 -14.09 1.99 15.18
N GLU A 29 -15.26 1.41 15.04
CA GLU A 29 -16.29 1.92 14.13
C GLU A 29 -16.68 3.37 14.46
N GLN A 30 -16.80 3.71 15.75
CA GLN A 30 -17.06 5.08 16.17
C GLN A 30 -15.91 6.03 15.82
N LEU A 31 -14.65 5.62 16.05
CA LEU A 31 -13.48 6.43 15.73
C LEU A 31 -13.35 6.68 14.23
N ILE A 32 -13.61 5.68 13.40
CA ILE A 32 -13.59 5.79 11.93
C ILE A 32 -14.70 6.71 11.44
N ALA A 33 -15.89 6.64 12.03
CA ALA A 33 -17.00 7.50 11.65
C ALA A 33 -16.71 8.99 11.89
N ILE A 34 -15.86 9.31 12.88
CA ILE A 34 -15.49 10.68 13.24
C ILE A 34 -14.24 11.16 12.48
N SER A 35 -13.35 10.25 12.09
CA SER A 35 -12.06 10.58 11.50
C SER A 35 -11.87 9.96 10.10
N ALA A 36 -11.87 10.80 9.07
CA ALA A 36 -11.53 10.38 7.70
C ALA A 36 -10.05 9.90 7.54
N ARG A 37 -9.24 10.00 8.60
CA ARG A 37 -7.81 9.64 8.62
C ARG A 37 -7.57 8.21 9.10
N LEU A 38 -8.61 7.48 9.45
CA LEU A 38 -8.54 6.13 10.00
C LEU A 38 -9.41 5.17 9.20
N ASP A 39 -9.03 3.92 9.19
CA ASP A 39 -9.81 2.79 8.69
C ASP A 39 -9.39 1.51 9.43
N THR A 40 -10.20 0.46 9.36
CA THR A 40 -9.84 -0.84 9.89
C THR A 40 -10.02 -1.93 8.85
N ALA A 41 -9.20 -2.95 8.96
CA ALA A 41 -9.35 -4.20 8.22
C ALA A 41 -9.14 -5.37 9.17
N ARG A 42 -9.70 -6.52 8.82
CA ARG A 42 -9.41 -7.76 9.51
C ARG A 42 -8.50 -8.60 8.63
N ASP A 43 -7.38 -9.01 9.18
CA ASP A 43 -6.49 -9.94 8.51
C ASP A 43 -7.16 -11.32 8.45
N SER A 44 -7.28 -11.86 7.24
CA SER A 44 -7.97 -13.13 6.99
C SER A 44 -7.19 -14.36 7.47
N GLU A 45 -5.87 -14.25 7.62
CA GLU A 45 -5.00 -15.35 8.03
C GLU A 45 -4.84 -15.42 9.55
N SER A 46 -4.47 -14.29 10.16
CA SER A 46 -4.24 -14.21 11.61
C SER A 46 -5.52 -13.91 12.41
N GLY A 47 -6.57 -13.37 11.76
CA GLY A 47 -7.78 -12.89 12.40
C GLY A 47 -7.58 -11.61 13.20
N LEU A 48 -6.40 -10.99 13.14
CA LEU A 48 -6.06 -9.75 13.83
C LEU A 48 -6.82 -8.56 13.24
N THR A 49 -7.12 -7.59 14.08
CA THR A 49 -7.63 -6.29 13.64
C THR A 49 -6.47 -5.40 13.26
N ILE A 50 -6.44 -4.92 12.01
CA ILE A 50 -5.46 -3.98 11.49
C ILE A 50 -6.07 -2.59 11.52
N LEU A 51 -5.51 -1.69 12.31
CA LEU A 51 -5.84 -0.26 12.31
C LEU A 51 -4.93 0.44 11.29
N ARG A 52 -5.55 1.19 10.38
CA ARG A 52 -4.87 1.93 9.32
C ARG A 52 -5.03 3.43 9.54
N GLY A 53 -3.98 4.18 9.29
CA GLY A 53 -3.98 5.63 9.43
C GLY A 53 -3.23 6.34 8.31
N THR A 54 -3.46 7.64 8.18
CA THR A 54 -2.71 8.48 7.23
C THR A 54 -1.24 8.63 7.64
N ASP A 55 -0.96 8.57 8.94
CA ASP A 55 0.35 8.75 9.54
C ASP A 55 0.38 8.13 10.97
N GLU A 56 1.58 8.07 11.56
CA GLU A 56 1.79 7.55 12.93
C GLU A 56 0.97 8.30 13.98
N MET A 57 0.89 9.63 13.88
CA MET A 57 0.16 10.47 14.84
C MET A 57 -1.36 10.16 14.84
N ALA A 58 -1.94 9.84 13.67
CA ALA A 58 -3.34 9.45 13.59
C ALA A 58 -3.60 8.13 14.34
N LEU A 59 -2.67 7.17 14.22
CA LEU A 59 -2.73 5.89 14.92
C LEU A 59 -2.54 6.07 16.44
N GLU A 60 -1.54 6.86 16.87
CA GLU A 60 -1.30 7.15 18.28
C GLU A 60 -2.52 7.78 18.96
N LYS A 61 -3.14 8.79 18.32
CA LYS A 61 -4.36 9.42 18.82
C LYS A 61 -5.51 8.42 18.97
N ALA A 62 -5.70 7.54 18.00
CA ALA A 62 -6.74 6.51 18.07
C ALA A 62 -6.47 5.53 19.23
N ILE A 63 -5.22 5.12 19.43
CA ILE A 63 -4.83 4.22 20.52
C ILE A 63 -5.07 4.88 21.89
N VAL A 64 -4.71 6.16 22.05
CA VAL A 64 -5.00 6.93 23.28
C VAL A 64 -6.50 7.01 23.53
N GLN A 65 -7.32 7.29 22.52
CA GLN A 65 -8.78 7.33 22.64
C GLN A 65 -9.37 5.98 23.04
N LEU A 66 -8.85 4.86 22.51
CA LEU A 66 -9.27 3.52 22.95
C LEU A 66 -8.96 3.28 24.44
N GLN A 67 -7.80 3.75 24.91
CA GLN A 67 -7.43 3.66 26.33
C GLN A 67 -8.33 4.51 27.22
N GLU A 68 -8.66 5.74 26.79
CA GLU A 68 -9.61 6.62 27.50
C GLU A 68 -11.02 6.02 27.59
N LEU A 69 -11.44 5.26 26.57
CA LEU A 69 -12.71 4.50 26.58
C LEU A 69 -12.65 3.23 27.46
N GLY A 70 -11.52 2.97 28.12
CA GLY A 70 -11.33 1.80 28.99
C GLY A 70 -11.12 0.51 28.21
N ILE A 71 -10.66 0.57 26.96
CA ILE A 71 -10.37 -0.57 26.11
C ILE A 71 -8.84 -0.68 25.92
N PRO A 72 -8.12 -1.36 26.84
CA PRO A 72 -6.69 -1.52 26.72
C PRO A 72 -6.36 -2.49 25.57
N VAL A 73 -5.46 -2.07 24.68
CA VAL A 73 -5.01 -2.85 23.53
C VAL A 73 -3.52 -3.14 23.59
N ASN A 74 -3.10 -4.27 23.04
CA ASN A 74 -1.73 -4.52 22.64
C ASN A 74 -1.58 -3.99 21.21
N VAL A 75 -0.49 -3.28 20.96
CA VAL A 75 -0.21 -2.63 19.69
C VAL A 75 1.06 -3.22 19.13
N GLY A 76 0.99 -3.74 17.90
CA GLY A 76 2.14 -4.24 17.16
C GLY A 76 3.06 -3.11 16.68
N ALA A 77 4.14 -3.46 16.02
CA ALA A 77 4.99 -2.47 15.36
C ALA A 77 4.24 -1.83 14.18
N PRO A 78 4.28 -0.49 14.02
CA PRO A 78 3.69 0.16 12.87
C PRO A 78 4.42 -0.25 11.58
N GLN A 79 3.65 -0.45 10.53
CA GLN A 79 4.15 -0.83 9.21
C GLN A 79 3.70 0.20 8.17
N VAL A 80 4.60 0.52 7.25
CA VAL A 80 4.29 1.40 6.12
C VAL A 80 3.51 0.62 5.06
N ALA A 81 2.50 1.25 4.49
CA ALA A 81 1.73 0.70 3.38
C ALA A 81 2.51 0.83 2.06
N TYR A 82 3.48 -0.05 1.84
CA TYR A 82 4.17 -0.18 0.56
C TYR A 82 3.20 -0.52 -0.57
N ARG A 83 3.61 -0.27 -1.81
CA ARG A 83 2.89 -0.64 -3.02
C ARG A 83 3.84 -1.27 -4.03
N GLU A 84 3.27 -1.93 -5.01
CA GLU A 84 4.00 -2.47 -6.15
C GLU A 84 3.53 -1.76 -7.43
N VAL A 85 4.44 -1.51 -8.37
CA VAL A 85 4.14 -0.89 -9.66
C VAL A 85 4.79 -1.69 -10.78
N LEU A 86 4.22 -1.60 -11.98
CA LEU A 86 4.85 -2.13 -13.18
C LEU A 86 5.84 -1.11 -13.74
N THR A 87 6.99 -1.58 -14.24
CA THR A 87 8.02 -0.74 -14.87
C THR A 87 7.91 -0.73 -16.38
N ASP A 88 7.44 -1.82 -16.98
CA ASP A 88 7.43 -2.04 -18.42
C ASP A 88 6.13 -2.66 -18.91
N ILE A 89 5.88 -2.56 -20.22
CA ILE A 89 4.75 -3.20 -20.87
C ILE A 89 5.08 -4.68 -21.11
N VAL A 90 4.19 -5.57 -20.69
CA VAL A 90 4.32 -7.01 -20.86
C VAL A 90 3.03 -7.62 -21.36
N ILE A 91 3.13 -8.52 -22.32
CA ILE A 91 2.02 -9.34 -22.80
C ILE A 91 2.17 -10.74 -22.22
N ILE A 92 1.14 -11.20 -21.54
CA ILE A 92 1.03 -12.56 -20.98
C ILE A 92 -0.05 -13.31 -21.75
N ASP A 93 0.30 -14.48 -22.29
CA ASP A 93 -0.62 -15.42 -22.91
C ASP A 93 -0.70 -16.66 -22.01
N TYR A 94 -1.81 -16.81 -21.31
CA TYR A 94 -1.98 -17.86 -20.32
C TYR A 94 -3.16 -18.76 -20.67
N THR A 95 -2.93 -20.08 -20.63
CA THR A 95 -3.98 -21.09 -20.85
C THR A 95 -4.21 -21.87 -19.55
N TYR A 96 -5.41 -21.74 -19.01
CA TYR A 96 -5.91 -22.55 -17.92
C TYR A 96 -6.61 -23.78 -18.48
N LYS A 97 -6.10 -24.98 -18.15
CA LYS A 97 -6.71 -26.25 -18.53
C LYS A 97 -6.59 -27.23 -17.38
N ARG A 98 -7.69 -27.61 -16.77
CA ARG A 98 -7.70 -28.59 -15.69
C ARG A 98 -8.84 -29.61 -15.86
N PRO A 99 -8.59 -30.90 -15.60
CA PRO A 99 -9.65 -31.89 -15.47
C PRO A 99 -10.37 -31.62 -14.13
N VAL A 100 -11.68 -31.39 -14.21
CA VAL A 100 -12.59 -31.31 -13.05
C VAL A 100 -13.68 -32.30 -13.35
N SER A 101 -13.58 -33.54 -12.77
CA SER A 101 -14.52 -34.62 -13.07
C SER A 101 -15.99 -34.20 -12.81
N PRO A 102 -16.93 -34.42 -13.72
CA PRO A 102 -16.82 -35.17 -14.99
C PRO A 102 -16.37 -34.33 -16.20
N CYS A 103 -16.10 -33.01 -16.07
CA CYS A 103 -15.81 -32.09 -17.17
C CYS A 103 -14.37 -31.57 -17.09
N TYR A 104 -13.94 -30.90 -18.17
CA TYR A 104 -12.72 -30.11 -18.16
C TYR A 104 -13.07 -28.66 -17.85
N GLN A 105 -12.11 -27.90 -17.36
CA GLN A 105 -12.17 -26.43 -17.28
C GLN A 105 -11.12 -25.86 -18.23
N PHE A 106 -11.55 -24.97 -19.12
CA PHE A 106 -10.68 -24.37 -20.13
C PHE A 106 -10.91 -22.85 -20.22
N ALA A 107 -9.86 -22.08 -20.23
CA ALA A 107 -9.86 -20.67 -20.61
C ALA A 107 -8.46 -20.26 -21.06
N ARG A 108 -8.35 -19.51 -22.16
CA ARG A 108 -7.11 -18.84 -22.56
C ARG A 108 -7.37 -17.35 -22.57
N VAL A 109 -6.42 -16.59 -21.99
CA VAL A 109 -6.44 -15.13 -21.99
C VAL A 109 -5.09 -14.62 -22.44
N LYS A 110 -5.08 -13.63 -23.34
CA LYS A 110 -3.91 -12.89 -23.75
C LYS A 110 -4.09 -11.44 -23.32
N ILE A 111 -3.33 -11.04 -22.30
CA ILE A 111 -3.50 -9.75 -21.63
C ILE A 111 -2.20 -8.95 -21.75
N GLU A 112 -2.32 -7.70 -22.17
CA GLU A 112 -1.26 -6.70 -22.08
C GLU A 112 -1.39 -5.97 -20.75
N PHE A 113 -0.29 -5.92 -20.01
CA PHE A 113 -0.15 -5.15 -18.78
C PHE A 113 0.79 -3.98 -19.06
N ALA A 114 0.34 -2.77 -18.76
CA ALA A 114 1.10 -1.54 -19.01
C ALA A 114 1.08 -0.64 -17.77
N PRO A 115 2.23 -0.02 -17.41
CA PRO A 115 2.27 0.99 -16.35
C PRO A 115 1.46 2.22 -16.75
N LEU A 116 0.85 2.87 -15.76
CA LEU A 116 0.14 4.14 -15.92
C LEU A 116 0.83 5.25 -15.12
N ALA A 117 0.41 6.48 -15.38
CA ALA A 117 0.84 7.62 -14.58
C ALA A 117 0.44 7.44 -13.10
N ARG A 118 1.24 7.99 -12.19
CA ARG A 118 1.00 7.92 -10.74
C ARG A 118 -0.41 8.42 -10.39
N GLY A 119 -1.10 7.69 -9.54
CA GLY A 119 -2.47 8.00 -9.10
C GLY A 119 -3.58 7.64 -10.08
N SER A 120 -3.27 6.98 -11.20
CA SER A 120 -4.27 6.53 -12.19
C SER A 120 -5.07 5.30 -11.70
N GLY A 121 -4.54 4.57 -10.73
CA GLY A 121 -5.16 3.36 -10.22
C GLY A 121 -5.14 2.20 -11.20
N PHE A 122 -6.16 1.35 -11.15
CA PHE A 122 -6.31 0.19 -12.03
C PHE A 122 -7.36 0.44 -13.12
N ILE A 123 -6.95 0.27 -14.38
CA ILE A 123 -7.83 0.38 -15.55
C ILE A 123 -7.88 -0.97 -16.27
N PHE A 124 -9.09 -1.48 -16.50
CA PHE A 124 -9.31 -2.65 -17.35
C PHE A 124 -9.85 -2.20 -18.71
N ARG A 125 -9.30 -2.77 -19.79
CA ARG A 125 -9.80 -2.62 -21.17
C ARG A 125 -10.01 -3.97 -21.81
N ASN A 126 -10.91 -4.00 -22.79
CA ASN A 126 -11.17 -5.20 -23.61
C ASN A 126 -11.12 -4.83 -25.08
N ASP A 127 -10.12 -5.34 -25.77
CA ASP A 127 -9.97 -5.26 -27.23
C ASP A 127 -10.12 -6.65 -27.90
N ALA A 128 -10.40 -7.70 -27.11
CA ALA A 128 -10.63 -9.04 -27.65
C ALA A 128 -11.96 -9.10 -28.44
N SER A 129 -11.95 -9.86 -29.52
CA SER A 129 -13.16 -10.12 -30.25
C SER A 129 -14.14 -11.02 -29.47
N THR A 130 -15.43 -10.86 -29.69
CA THR A 130 -16.46 -11.72 -29.07
C THR A 130 -16.37 -13.19 -29.50
N ASP A 131 -15.74 -13.47 -30.64
CA ASP A 131 -15.48 -14.83 -31.12
C ASP A 131 -14.31 -15.48 -30.36
N ALA A 132 -13.39 -14.69 -29.84
CA ALA A 132 -12.25 -15.16 -29.00
C ALA A 132 -12.66 -15.29 -27.54
N VAL A 133 -13.33 -14.28 -27.00
CA VAL A 133 -13.82 -14.25 -25.60
C VAL A 133 -15.26 -13.74 -25.59
N PRO A 134 -16.27 -14.60 -25.41
CA PRO A 134 -17.65 -14.20 -25.26
C PRO A 134 -17.85 -13.15 -24.15
N ALA A 135 -18.75 -12.19 -24.40
CA ALA A 135 -19.00 -11.05 -23.52
C ALA A 135 -19.35 -11.44 -22.08
N GLU A 136 -19.96 -12.62 -21.90
CA GLU A 136 -20.31 -13.16 -20.57
C GLU A 136 -19.10 -13.48 -19.69
N PHE A 137 -17.90 -13.75 -20.27
CA PHE A 137 -16.69 -14.08 -19.53
C PHE A 137 -15.82 -12.86 -19.17
N ILE A 138 -16.00 -11.74 -19.87
CA ILE A 138 -15.20 -10.50 -19.66
C ILE A 138 -15.27 -10.00 -18.22
N PRO A 139 -16.45 -9.93 -17.56
CA PRO A 139 -16.52 -9.51 -16.16
C PRO A 139 -15.75 -10.42 -15.20
N ALA A 140 -15.64 -11.72 -15.53
CA ALA A 140 -14.88 -12.67 -14.71
C ALA A 140 -13.37 -12.43 -14.82
N VAL A 141 -12.86 -12.08 -16.02
CA VAL A 141 -11.45 -11.67 -16.22
C VAL A 141 -11.14 -10.44 -15.39
N GLU A 142 -11.96 -9.37 -15.50
CA GLU A 142 -11.76 -8.15 -14.72
C GLU A 142 -11.80 -8.41 -13.21
N LYS A 143 -12.76 -9.20 -12.73
CA LYS A 143 -12.88 -9.59 -11.33
C LYS A 143 -11.64 -10.33 -10.84
N GLY A 144 -11.11 -11.26 -11.63
CA GLY A 144 -9.90 -12.01 -11.30
C GLY A 144 -8.69 -11.11 -11.15
N LEU A 145 -8.49 -10.16 -12.07
CA LEU A 145 -7.42 -9.18 -12.02
C LEU A 145 -7.56 -8.25 -10.82
N ARG A 146 -8.76 -7.72 -10.53
CA ARG A 146 -9.02 -6.87 -9.36
C ARG A 146 -8.69 -7.58 -8.04
N ALA A 147 -9.09 -8.83 -7.90
CA ALA A 147 -8.80 -9.59 -6.69
C ALA A 147 -7.30 -9.90 -6.55
N GLN A 148 -6.62 -10.22 -7.66
CA GLN A 148 -5.21 -10.60 -7.61
C GLN A 148 -4.27 -9.42 -7.37
N LYS A 149 -4.58 -8.21 -7.91
CA LYS A 149 -3.74 -7.01 -7.70
C LYS A 149 -3.57 -6.63 -6.23
N ASP A 150 -4.58 -6.93 -5.39
CA ASP A 150 -4.53 -6.59 -3.96
C ASP A 150 -3.64 -7.56 -3.15
N SER A 151 -3.31 -8.73 -3.72
CA SER A 151 -2.40 -9.72 -3.12
C SER A 151 -0.93 -9.48 -3.42
N GLY A 152 -0.61 -8.55 -4.35
CA GLY A 152 0.76 -8.27 -4.76
C GLY A 152 1.42 -9.37 -5.60
N LEU A 153 2.66 -9.11 -5.99
CA LEU A 153 3.47 -9.98 -6.87
C LEU A 153 4.87 -10.27 -6.31
N LEU A 154 5.51 -9.29 -5.64
CA LEU A 154 6.86 -9.42 -5.09
C LEU A 154 6.85 -9.64 -3.58
N ALA A 155 6.27 -8.71 -2.86
CA ALA A 155 6.31 -8.66 -1.40
C ALA A 155 4.91 -8.74 -0.77
N GLY A 156 3.88 -9.00 -1.58
CA GLY A 156 2.49 -9.11 -1.13
C GLY A 156 1.80 -7.77 -0.90
N PHE A 157 2.34 -6.67 -1.45
CA PHE A 157 1.70 -5.36 -1.40
C PHE A 157 0.84 -5.11 -2.64
N PRO A 158 -0.29 -4.39 -2.52
CA PRO A 158 -1.16 -4.12 -3.65
C PRO A 158 -0.42 -3.47 -4.83
N VAL A 159 -0.69 -3.98 -6.04
CA VAL A 159 -0.18 -3.40 -7.30
C VAL A 159 -1.09 -2.24 -7.71
N ILE A 160 -0.50 -1.08 -7.98
CA ILE A 160 -1.21 0.15 -8.34
C ILE A 160 -0.74 0.71 -9.69
N ASP A 161 -1.50 1.65 -10.22
CA ASP A 161 -1.15 2.47 -11.40
C ASP A 161 -0.77 1.64 -12.64
N PHE A 162 -1.66 0.73 -13.02
CA PHE A 162 -1.48 -0.09 -14.22
C PHE A 162 -2.79 -0.30 -14.98
N GLN A 163 -2.64 -0.57 -16.27
CA GLN A 163 -3.71 -1.00 -17.16
C GLN A 163 -3.54 -2.47 -17.50
N ALA A 164 -4.65 -3.20 -17.52
CA ALA A 164 -4.72 -4.53 -18.12
C ALA A 164 -5.66 -4.47 -19.32
N ASN A 165 -5.16 -4.83 -20.50
CA ASN A 165 -5.93 -4.86 -21.73
C ASN A 165 -6.05 -6.29 -22.24
N LEU A 166 -7.26 -6.84 -22.25
CA LEU A 166 -7.55 -8.17 -22.82
C LEU A 166 -7.49 -8.05 -24.35
N LEU A 167 -6.43 -8.58 -24.96
CA LEU A 167 -6.17 -8.50 -26.40
C LEU A 167 -6.82 -9.65 -27.18
N ASP A 168 -6.80 -10.88 -26.61
CA ASP A 168 -7.23 -12.11 -27.27
C ASP A 168 -7.53 -13.19 -26.23
N GLY A 169 -8.09 -14.30 -26.66
CA GLY A 169 -8.32 -15.45 -25.81
C GLY A 169 -8.83 -16.65 -26.59
N ALA A 170 -9.28 -17.67 -25.89
CA ALA A 170 -10.01 -18.79 -26.47
C ALA A 170 -10.92 -19.40 -25.41
N TYR A 171 -12.07 -19.87 -25.88
CA TYR A 171 -13.03 -20.60 -25.06
C TYR A 171 -13.44 -21.93 -25.74
N HIS A 172 -14.07 -22.78 -24.98
CA HIS A 172 -14.68 -24.03 -25.46
C HIS A 172 -16.12 -24.07 -24.99
N GLU A 173 -17.04 -24.36 -25.88
CA GLU A 173 -18.50 -24.27 -25.65
C GLU A 173 -18.99 -25.05 -24.41
N VAL A 174 -18.33 -26.17 -24.08
CA VAL A 174 -18.72 -27.05 -22.96
C VAL A 174 -17.82 -26.84 -21.71
N ASP A 175 -16.53 -26.58 -21.91
CA ASP A 175 -15.52 -26.61 -20.84
C ASP A 175 -15.18 -25.22 -20.30
N SER A 176 -15.67 -24.14 -20.91
CA SER A 176 -15.43 -22.79 -20.42
C SER A 176 -16.51 -22.30 -19.47
N SER A 177 -16.10 -21.56 -18.50
CA SER A 177 -16.98 -20.96 -17.50
C SER A 177 -16.41 -19.62 -17.00
N PRO A 178 -17.22 -18.73 -16.40
CA PRO A 178 -16.71 -17.53 -15.74
C PRO A 178 -15.64 -17.85 -14.70
N PHE A 179 -15.75 -18.96 -13.99
CA PHE A 179 -14.74 -19.41 -13.04
C PHE A 179 -13.40 -19.73 -13.71
N ALA A 180 -13.40 -20.41 -14.86
CA ALA A 180 -12.17 -20.72 -15.59
C ALA A 180 -11.45 -19.45 -16.06
N PHE A 181 -12.19 -18.43 -16.52
CA PHE A 181 -11.64 -17.14 -16.92
C PHE A 181 -11.13 -16.31 -15.74
N ASP A 182 -11.82 -16.32 -14.58
CA ASP A 182 -11.31 -15.70 -13.34
C ASP A 182 -9.98 -16.31 -12.92
N VAL A 183 -9.87 -17.64 -12.90
CA VAL A 183 -8.63 -18.34 -12.55
C VAL A 183 -7.52 -18.07 -13.58
N ALA A 184 -7.84 -18.08 -14.89
CA ALA A 184 -6.87 -17.79 -15.94
C ALA A 184 -6.32 -16.36 -15.82
N ALA A 185 -7.17 -15.38 -15.55
CA ALA A 185 -6.78 -13.99 -15.36
C ALA A 185 -5.87 -13.79 -14.14
N ARG A 186 -6.21 -14.41 -13.01
CA ARG A 186 -5.35 -14.41 -11.80
C ARG A 186 -4.00 -15.03 -12.07
N ALA A 187 -3.96 -16.16 -12.77
CA ALA A 187 -2.73 -16.84 -13.11
C ALA A 187 -1.87 -16.02 -14.09
N ALA A 188 -2.49 -15.41 -15.11
CA ALA A 188 -1.80 -14.51 -16.03
C ALA A 188 -1.18 -13.32 -15.30
N PHE A 189 -1.87 -12.73 -14.32
CA PHE A 189 -1.32 -11.64 -13.50
C PHE A 189 -0.12 -12.09 -12.66
N ARG A 190 -0.18 -13.28 -12.06
CA ARG A 190 0.94 -13.84 -11.27
C ARG A 190 2.21 -14.06 -12.09
N GLU A 191 2.08 -14.37 -13.38
CA GLU A 191 3.22 -14.53 -14.28
C GLU A 191 4.08 -13.27 -14.42
N LEU A 192 3.54 -12.08 -14.08
CA LEU A 192 4.32 -10.83 -14.05
C LEU A 192 5.47 -10.89 -13.05
N ALA A 193 5.33 -11.61 -11.94
CA ALA A 193 6.39 -11.79 -10.95
C ALA A 193 7.66 -12.42 -11.56
N ASN A 194 7.50 -13.26 -12.59
CA ASN A 194 8.59 -13.95 -13.28
C ASN A 194 9.24 -13.11 -14.40
N LYS A 195 8.72 -11.89 -14.66
CA LYS A 195 9.18 -11.04 -15.77
C LYS A 195 10.14 -9.93 -15.36
N ASN A 196 10.43 -9.77 -14.09
CA ASN A 196 11.26 -8.68 -13.54
C ASN A 196 10.76 -7.27 -13.94
N VAL A 197 9.45 -7.11 -14.03
CA VAL A 197 8.79 -5.84 -14.41
C VAL A 197 7.98 -5.24 -13.28
N VAL A 198 8.17 -5.75 -12.07
CA VAL A 198 7.49 -5.28 -10.87
C VAL A 198 8.51 -4.66 -9.93
N GLN A 199 8.19 -3.47 -9.42
CA GLN A 199 9.03 -2.73 -8.49
C GLN A 199 8.25 -2.36 -7.23
N LEU A 200 8.93 -2.46 -6.08
CA LEU A 200 8.39 -1.98 -4.81
C LEU A 200 8.53 -0.46 -4.72
N VAL A 201 7.50 0.20 -4.21
CA VAL A 201 7.49 1.65 -4.00
C VAL A 201 7.06 1.97 -2.56
N GLU A 202 7.67 3.03 -2.01
CA GLU A 202 7.41 3.55 -0.68
C GLU A 202 6.73 4.92 -0.74
N PRO A 203 5.87 5.28 0.24
CA PRO A 203 5.25 6.61 0.28
C PRO A 203 6.27 7.67 0.67
N LEU A 204 6.35 8.72 -0.13
CA LEU A 204 7.19 9.89 0.09
C LEU A 204 6.34 11.02 0.68
N MET A 205 6.83 11.59 1.78
CA MET A 205 6.15 12.64 2.52
C MET A 205 6.84 13.98 2.30
N LYS A 206 6.08 15.02 2.01
CA LYS A 206 6.56 16.39 2.14
C LYS A 206 6.55 16.75 3.62
N VAL A 207 7.70 17.03 4.16
CA VAL A 207 7.91 17.41 5.57
C VAL A 207 8.27 18.87 5.63
N GLU A 208 7.55 19.64 6.45
CA GLU A 208 7.83 21.05 6.72
C GLU A 208 8.16 21.22 8.21
N VAL A 209 9.36 21.69 8.50
CA VAL A 209 9.85 21.89 9.90
C VAL A 209 10.08 23.35 10.15
N ALA A 210 9.37 23.94 11.12
CA ALA A 210 9.60 25.27 11.61
C ALA A 210 10.51 25.22 12.87
N THR A 211 11.71 25.79 12.79
CA THR A 211 12.72 25.73 13.85
C THR A 211 13.42 27.07 14.06
N PRO A 212 13.85 27.43 15.29
CA PRO A 212 14.76 28.54 15.51
C PRO A 212 16.09 28.34 14.78
N GLU A 213 16.71 29.44 14.32
CA GLU A 213 17.95 29.41 13.54
C GLU A 213 19.07 28.61 14.22
N CYS A 214 19.19 28.69 15.56
CA CYS A 214 20.22 27.98 16.31
C CYS A 214 20.16 26.45 16.22
N PHE A 215 19.02 25.87 15.79
CA PHE A 215 18.84 24.42 15.62
C PHE A 215 18.81 23.98 14.16
N LEU A 216 18.85 24.92 13.20
CA LEU A 216 18.73 24.65 11.77
C LEU A 216 19.70 23.55 11.30
N GLY A 217 20.96 23.62 11.68
CA GLY A 217 21.96 22.63 11.30
C GLY A 217 21.66 21.23 11.82
N GLY A 218 21.13 21.13 13.05
CA GLY A 218 20.72 19.84 13.64
C GLY A 218 19.52 19.22 12.92
N VAL A 219 18.52 20.05 12.58
CA VAL A 219 17.34 19.60 11.81
C VAL A 219 17.72 19.13 10.42
N ILE A 220 18.54 19.90 9.70
CA ILE A 220 19.02 19.50 8.36
C ILE A 220 19.84 18.21 8.44
N GLY A 221 20.70 18.06 9.43
CA GLY A 221 21.50 16.85 9.64
C GLY A 221 20.63 15.62 9.89
N ASP A 222 19.60 15.72 10.73
CA ASP A 222 18.69 14.60 11.00
C ASP A 222 17.83 14.25 9.78
N LEU A 223 17.27 15.23 9.08
CA LEU A 223 16.50 14.99 7.85
C LEU A 223 17.36 14.30 6.78
N ASN A 224 18.61 14.71 6.60
CA ASN A 224 19.52 14.03 5.67
C ASN A 224 19.80 12.59 6.09
N ALA A 225 19.98 12.32 7.38
CA ALA A 225 20.14 10.97 7.90
C ALA A 225 18.88 10.10 7.67
N ARG A 226 17.70 10.72 7.50
CA ARG A 226 16.43 10.08 7.18
C ARG A 226 16.15 9.98 5.66
N ARG A 227 17.19 10.16 4.83
CA ARG A 227 17.07 10.08 3.35
C ARG A 227 16.23 11.22 2.76
N ALA A 228 16.29 12.42 3.34
CA ALA A 228 15.62 13.58 2.79
C ALA A 228 16.12 13.89 1.37
N GLN A 229 15.19 14.18 0.48
CA GLN A 229 15.41 14.66 -0.88
C GLN A 229 14.85 16.09 -0.99
N ASP A 230 15.33 16.86 -1.98
CA ASP A 230 14.84 18.21 -2.28
C ASP A 230 14.76 19.11 -1.04
N LEU A 231 15.81 19.05 -0.19
CA LEU A 231 15.86 19.80 1.04
C LEU A 231 16.11 21.29 0.78
N GLU A 232 15.17 22.11 1.18
CA GLU A 232 15.23 23.57 1.09
C GLU A 232 15.06 24.21 2.46
N ALA A 233 15.79 25.30 2.73
CA ALA A 233 15.63 26.08 3.94
C ALA A 233 15.31 27.54 3.59
N THR A 234 14.20 28.04 4.11
CA THR A 234 13.75 29.43 3.90
C THR A 234 13.71 30.18 5.20
N SER A 235 14.33 31.36 5.21
CA SER A 235 14.36 32.23 6.39
C SER A 235 13.05 33.00 6.55
N GLY A 236 12.36 32.77 7.67
CA GLY A 236 11.23 33.57 8.14
C GLY A 236 11.68 34.63 9.18
N TRP A 237 10.72 35.43 9.66
CA TRP A 237 11.02 36.51 10.62
C TRP A 237 11.46 36.04 12.00
N PHE A 238 10.97 34.87 12.44
CA PHE A 238 11.25 34.32 13.77
C PHE A 238 11.72 32.87 13.74
N TYR A 239 11.54 32.16 12.61
CA TYR A 239 12.00 30.78 12.43
C TYR A 239 12.51 30.56 11.04
N GLN A 240 13.29 29.52 10.91
CA GLN A 240 13.66 28.91 9.64
C GLN A 240 12.61 27.84 9.31
N LEU A 241 12.14 27.82 8.07
CA LEU A 241 11.28 26.77 7.55
C LEU A 241 12.13 25.85 6.69
N VAL A 242 12.23 24.58 7.09
CA VAL A 242 12.91 23.53 6.32
C VAL A 242 11.86 22.66 5.68
N THR A 243 11.92 22.54 4.36
CA THR A 243 11.03 21.67 3.57
C THR A 243 11.87 20.56 2.94
N ALA A 244 11.39 19.31 2.99
CA ALA A 244 12.06 18.19 2.37
C ALA A 244 11.06 17.10 1.98
N LEU A 245 11.45 16.22 1.05
CA LEU A 245 10.75 14.98 0.76
C LEU A 245 11.46 13.83 1.49
N VAL A 246 10.72 13.10 2.33
CA VAL A 246 11.30 12.04 3.17
C VAL A 246 10.43 10.78 3.10
N PRO A 247 11.03 9.58 2.94
CA PRO A 247 10.28 8.33 3.00
C PRO A 247 9.58 8.17 4.35
N LEU A 248 8.30 7.80 4.34
CA LEU A 248 7.50 7.66 5.56
C LEU A 248 8.10 6.66 6.55
N ALA A 249 8.74 5.59 6.04
CA ALA A 249 9.42 4.59 6.88
C ALA A 249 10.48 5.22 7.79
N ASN A 250 11.13 6.28 7.35
CA ASN A 250 12.19 6.97 8.08
C ASN A 250 11.66 8.07 9.02
N MET A 251 10.34 8.32 9.01
CA MET A 251 9.72 9.37 9.83
C MET A 251 9.17 8.85 11.17
N PHE A 252 9.15 7.53 11.38
CA PHE A 252 8.73 6.99 12.68
C PHE A 252 9.58 7.53 13.83
N GLY A 253 8.91 7.96 14.90
CA GLY A 253 9.57 8.55 16.07
C GLY A 253 10.20 9.92 15.82
N TYR A 254 9.95 10.56 14.67
CA TYR A 254 10.57 11.86 14.35
C TYR A 254 10.22 12.94 15.37
N ARG A 255 9.00 12.92 15.92
CA ARG A 255 8.57 13.88 16.94
C ARG A 255 9.51 13.92 18.13
N GLN A 256 9.87 12.76 18.70
CA GLN A 256 10.75 12.67 19.84
C GLN A 256 12.16 13.15 19.50
N THR A 257 12.66 12.80 18.31
CA THR A 257 13.97 13.26 17.84
C THR A 257 14.01 14.77 17.65
N LEU A 258 13.00 15.35 17.02
CA LEU A 258 12.88 16.78 16.80
C LEU A 258 12.82 17.56 18.14
N ASP A 259 12.01 17.05 19.08
CA ASP A 259 11.89 17.64 20.43
C ASP A 259 13.24 17.59 21.18
N ALA A 260 14.04 16.53 21.02
CA ALA A 260 15.36 16.41 21.59
C ALA A 260 16.37 17.41 20.95
N ILE A 261 16.38 17.52 19.62
CA ILE A 261 17.26 18.44 18.88
C ILE A 261 16.92 19.89 19.20
N CYS A 262 15.64 20.24 19.17
CA CYS A 262 15.16 21.62 19.26
C CYS A 262 14.68 22.02 20.66
N GLN A 263 14.83 21.18 21.67
CA GLN A 263 14.37 21.43 23.05
C GLN A 263 12.86 21.78 23.07
N SER A 264 12.05 21.05 22.31
CA SER A 264 10.60 21.28 22.15
C SER A 264 10.21 22.67 21.61
N ARG A 265 11.13 23.34 20.89
CA ARG A 265 10.90 24.67 20.29
C ARG A 265 10.66 24.64 18.78
N ALA A 266 10.55 23.47 18.20
CA ALA A 266 10.23 23.26 16.78
C ALA A 266 8.90 22.56 16.62
N GLY A 267 8.25 22.80 15.51
CA GLY A 267 7.08 22.06 15.05
C GLY A 267 7.31 21.49 13.66
N TYR A 268 6.59 20.43 13.32
CA TYR A 268 6.59 19.92 11.96
C TYR A 268 5.20 19.52 11.50
N GLU A 269 5.02 19.56 10.20
CA GLU A 269 3.85 19.03 9.49
C GLU A 269 4.33 18.07 8.40
N MET A 270 3.48 17.11 8.06
CA MET A 270 3.83 16.08 7.10
C MET A 270 2.61 15.75 6.24
N GLU A 271 2.80 15.75 4.91
CA GLU A 271 1.76 15.47 3.92
C GLU A 271 2.25 14.45 2.89
N PHE A 272 1.40 13.51 2.53
CA PHE A 272 1.71 12.55 1.46
C PHE A 272 1.80 13.25 0.11
N THR A 273 2.87 12.96 -0.63
CA THR A 273 3.08 13.49 -1.97
C THR A 273 2.82 12.42 -3.03
N HIS A 274 3.59 11.35 -3.04
CA HIS A 274 3.49 10.26 -4.00
C HIS A 274 4.27 9.03 -3.53
N TYR A 275 4.23 7.96 -4.33
CA TYR A 275 5.07 6.80 -4.14
C TYR A 275 6.34 6.90 -4.98
N GLU A 276 7.48 6.48 -4.42
CA GLU A 276 8.77 6.37 -5.11
C GLU A 276 9.37 4.97 -4.97
N PRO A 277 10.24 4.58 -5.96
CA PRO A 277 10.95 3.32 -5.86
C PRO A 277 11.76 3.18 -4.58
N VAL A 278 11.60 2.05 -3.91
CA VAL A 278 12.47 1.70 -2.79
C VAL A 278 13.87 1.43 -3.34
N PRO A 279 14.94 2.01 -2.76
CA PRO A 279 16.32 1.69 -3.15
C PRO A 279 16.57 0.19 -3.05
N ASP A 280 17.39 -0.34 -3.97
CA ASP A 280 17.72 -1.76 -4.00
C ASP A 280 18.32 -2.22 -2.65
N PRO A 281 17.83 -3.33 -2.06
CA PRO A 281 18.38 -3.89 -0.81
C PRO A 281 19.88 -4.22 -0.85
N GLY A 282 20.45 -4.31 -2.06
CA GLY A 282 21.90 -4.45 -2.26
C GLY A 282 22.71 -3.18 -2.01
N SER A 283 22.09 -2.00 -1.91
CA SER A 283 22.73 -0.80 -1.40
C SER A 283 22.89 -0.94 0.12
N THR A 284 24.08 -0.65 0.65
CA THR A 284 24.48 -0.73 2.05
C THR A 284 23.73 0.26 2.97
N ASP A 285 22.42 0.47 2.75
CA ASP A 285 21.59 1.34 3.57
C ASP A 285 21.08 0.57 4.80
N PRO A 286 21.57 0.88 6.02
CA PRO A 286 21.16 0.20 7.24
C PRO A 286 19.70 0.49 7.65
N THR A 287 19.01 1.39 6.94
CA THR A 287 17.62 1.79 7.22
C THR A 287 16.58 0.98 6.45
N PHE A 288 17.02 -0.02 5.67
CA PHE A 288 16.09 -0.92 4.99
C PHE A 288 15.23 -1.65 6.04
N PRO A 289 13.90 -1.47 6.05
CA PRO A 289 13.09 -2.07 7.10
C PRO A 289 13.21 -3.58 7.05
N GLY A 290 13.70 -4.18 8.13
CA GLY A 290 13.76 -5.66 8.31
C GLY A 290 12.39 -6.35 8.26
N ALA A 291 11.32 -5.61 7.99
CA ALA A 291 9.95 -6.09 7.82
C ALA A 291 9.72 -6.88 6.51
N MET A 292 10.63 -6.82 5.53
CA MET A 292 10.51 -7.65 4.31
C MET A 292 10.77 -9.14 4.58
N GLY A 293 11.38 -9.51 5.71
CA GLY A 293 11.66 -10.90 6.09
C GLY A 293 10.47 -11.68 6.64
N MET A 294 9.31 -11.07 6.87
CA MET A 294 8.17 -11.73 7.55
C MET A 294 7.03 -12.19 6.62
N ARG A 295 7.10 -11.96 5.32
CA ARG A 295 6.04 -12.40 4.38
C ARG A 295 6.51 -13.41 3.32
N VAL A 296 7.69 -13.99 3.47
CA VAL A 296 8.12 -15.11 2.63
C VAL A 296 7.99 -16.41 3.44
N ALA A 297 6.81 -16.97 3.45
CA ALA A 297 6.56 -18.37 3.72
C ALA A 297 5.28 -18.79 2.96
#